data_1345484001fe1253ed0782dcea523d37
#
_entry.id   1345484001fe1253ed0782dcea523d37
#
_cell.length_a   1.000
_cell.length_b   1.000
_cell.length_c   1.000
_cell.angle_alpha   90.00
_cell.angle_beta   90.00
_cell.angle_gamma   90.00
#
_symmetry.space_group_name_H-M   'P 1'
#
loop_
_entity.id
_entity.type
_entity.pdbx_description
1 polymer ?
#
loop_
_entity_poly.entity_id
_entity_poly.type
_entity_poly.pdbx_seq_one_letter_code
_entity_poly.pdbx_strand_id
1 'polypeptide(L)'
;MVIYLRNPSGIFGELKYNKESFKSFAKHSHKSFNIIAIADRDINIAYHNQPLQTLYSNQIAIFNPRQVHLTSTKSKESLDYYSLHLQESWCIEVQQELFETKEFLNISPNIIKDKTLAKKFLSICSFILENPKQDIEQELKAFSRKLFANYCQATIQIEPNQTVKKIENYILKHLQEPLTLEEVAKEVGYSTAHINRLFKAQYGLTLHAFLIDKRIDKAKELIRVNKTASLTEIAYQAGFYDQSHFIKNFKKVYSLSPKAYK
;
A
#
# COMPACT_ATOMS: atom_id res chain seq x y z
N MET A 1 2.18 -4.55 -20.50
CA MET A 1 2.02 -3.06 -20.42
C MET A 1 1.50 -2.69 -19.04
N VAL A 2 2.01 -1.61 -18.43
CA VAL A 2 1.51 -1.14 -17.12
C VAL A 2 0.92 0.25 -17.33
N ILE A 3 -0.33 0.45 -16.92
CA ILE A 3 -1.02 1.74 -16.96
C ILE A 3 -1.21 2.23 -15.54
N TYR A 4 -0.87 3.50 -15.29
CA TYR A 4 -1.15 4.19 -14.03
C TYR A 4 -2.05 5.38 -14.32
N LEU A 5 -3.22 5.38 -13.73
CA LEU A 5 -4.11 6.53 -13.73
C LEU A 5 -4.14 7.12 -12.33
N ARG A 6 -4.03 8.44 -12.25
CA ARG A 6 -4.13 9.19 -11.00
C ARG A 6 -5.36 10.07 -11.05
N ASN A 7 -6.06 10.18 -9.96
CA ASN A 7 -7.16 11.12 -9.82
C ASN A 7 -6.65 12.42 -9.18
N PRO A 8 -6.54 13.52 -9.92
CA PRO A 8 -6.13 14.81 -9.36
C PRO A 8 -7.11 15.35 -8.31
N SER A 9 -8.39 14.98 -8.39
CA SER A 9 -9.46 15.43 -7.48
C SER A 9 -9.50 14.66 -6.15
N GLY A 10 -8.70 13.60 -5.99
CA GLY A 10 -8.38 13.12 -4.66
C GLY A 10 -9.19 11.96 -4.09
N ILE A 11 -10.24 11.46 -4.72
CA ILE A 11 -11.07 10.37 -4.15
C ILE A 11 -10.34 9.04 -4.16
N PHE A 12 -9.76 8.64 -5.29
CA PHE A 12 -8.81 7.56 -5.35
C PHE A 12 -7.41 8.10 -5.61
N GLY A 13 -6.41 7.53 -4.95
CA GLY A 13 -5.02 7.97 -5.17
C GLY A 13 -4.52 7.57 -6.54
N GLU A 14 -4.71 6.31 -6.90
CA GLU A 14 -4.28 5.75 -8.18
C GLU A 14 -4.99 4.44 -8.51
N LEU A 15 -5.18 4.20 -9.81
CA LEU A 15 -5.49 2.90 -10.38
C LEU A 15 -4.29 2.41 -11.18
N LYS A 16 -3.81 1.23 -10.85
CA LYS A 16 -2.80 0.50 -11.62
C LYS A 16 -3.50 -0.64 -12.35
N TYR A 17 -3.34 -0.68 -13.66
CA TYR A 17 -3.67 -1.83 -14.48
C TYR A 17 -2.39 -2.41 -15.06
N ASN A 18 -2.21 -3.70 -14.89
CA ASN A 18 -1.08 -4.42 -15.42
C ASN A 18 -1.56 -5.47 -16.40
N LYS A 19 -1.19 -5.30 -17.67
CA LYS A 19 -1.50 -6.23 -18.75
C LYS A 19 -0.30 -7.09 -19.06
N GLU A 20 -0.49 -8.39 -19.04
CA GLU A 20 0.48 -9.40 -19.50
C GLU A 20 1.85 -9.32 -18.81
N SER A 21 1.94 -8.81 -17.61
CA SER A 21 3.17 -8.88 -16.84
C SER A 21 2.88 -8.87 -15.35
N PHE A 22 3.39 -9.83 -14.63
CA PHE A 22 3.39 -9.82 -13.17
C PHE A 22 4.82 -9.95 -12.68
N LYS A 23 5.21 -9.03 -11.79
CA LYS A 23 6.46 -9.12 -11.05
C LYS A 23 6.12 -9.27 -9.58
N SER A 24 6.79 -10.19 -8.91
CA SER A 24 6.70 -10.27 -7.46
C SER A 24 7.15 -8.96 -6.83
N PHE A 25 6.41 -8.51 -5.84
CA PHE A 25 6.72 -7.30 -5.10
C PHE A 25 7.47 -7.67 -3.83
N ALA A 26 8.45 -6.85 -3.44
CA ALA A 26 9.07 -6.97 -2.14
C ALA A 26 8.02 -6.73 -1.03
N LYS A 27 8.29 -7.23 0.16
CA LYS A 27 7.48 -6.98 1.34
C LYS A 27 7.44 -5.49 1.63
N HIS A 28 6.25 -4.89 1.66
CA HIS A 28 6.02 -3.46 1.82
C HIS A 28 4.66 -3.17 2.43
N SER A 29 4.40 -1.92 2.73
CA SER A 29 3.10 -1.38 3.13
C SER A 29 2.80 -0.10 2.35
N HIS A 30 1.59 0.41 2.48
CA HIS A 30 1.20 1.72 1.96
C HIS A 30 0.12 2.36 2.84
N LYS A 31 0.03 3.69 2.82
CA LYS A 31 -0.95 4.44 3.63
C LYS A 31 -2.37 4.33 3.10
N SER A 32 -2.54 4.07 1.80
CA SER A 32 -3.85 3.94 1.17
C SER A 32 -4.51 2.60 1.48
N PHE A 33 -5.83 2.57 1.50
CA PHE A 33 -6.60 1.35 1.38
C PHE A 33 -6.50 0.83 -0.06
N ASN A 34 -6.13 -0.43 -0.24
CA ASN A 34 -5.91 -0.96 -1.58
C ASN A 34 -6.74 -2.23 -1.84
N ILE A 35 -7.31 -2.29 -3.02
CA ILE A 35 -8.09 -3.43 -3.51
C ILE A 35 -7.43 -3.97 -4.77
N ILE A 36 -7.19 -5.28 -4.81
CA ILE A 36 -6.67 -5.97 -6.00
C ILE A 36 -7.70 -6.99 -6.49
N ALA A 37 -7.89 -7.03 -7.80
CA ALA A 37 -8.54 -8.12 -8.50
C ALA A 37 -7.70 -8.57 -9.69
N ILE A 38 -7.80 -9.86 -10.00
CA ILE A 38 -7.15 -10.50 -11.13
C ILE A 38 -8.20 -10.97 -12.13
N ALA A 39 -7.92 -10.80 -13.42
CA ALA A 39 -8.83 -11.20 -14.48
C ALA A 39 -8.79 -12.71 -14.71
N ASP A 40 -7.59 -13.29 -14.64
CA ASP A 40 -7.32 -14.70 -14.87
C ASP A 40 -6.25 -15.22 -13.90
N ARG A 41 -6.10 -16.56 -13.80
CA ARG A 41 -5.08 -17.25 -13.00
C ARG A 41 -5.18 -17.01 -11.49
N ASP A 42 -4.06 -17.18 -10.78
CA ASP A 42 -3.96 -17.03 -9.34
C ASP A 42 -2.63 -16.37 -8.94
N ILE A 43 -2.67 -15.66 -7.81
CA ILE A 43 -1.48 -15.10 -7.17
C ILE A 43 -1.44 -15.49 -5.69
N ASN A 44 -0.24 -15.61 -5.15
CA ASN A 44 -0.04 -15.81 -3.73
C ASN A 44 0.14 -14.45 -3.04
N ILE A 45 -0.51 -14.32 -1.89
CA ILE A 45 -0.44 -13.13 -1.03
C ILE A 45 -0.05 -13.57 0.36
N ALA A 46 1.04 -13.00 0.87
CA ALA A 46 1.44 -13.17 2.26
C ALA A 46 1.17 -11.86 3.01
N TYR A 47 0.26 -11.90 3.96
CA TYR A 47 0.05 -10.84 4.93
C TYR A 47 0.88 -11.10 6.17
N HIS A 48 1.29 -10.04 6.87
CA HIS A 48 2.00 -10.21 8.14
C HIS A 48 1.12 -10.93 9.16
N ASN A 49 1.70 -11.92 9.85
CA ASN A 49 1.04 -12.75 10.86
C ASN A 49 -0.18 -13.55 10.35
N GLN A 50 -0.26 -13.81 9.05
CA GLN A 50 -1.27 -14.65 8.47
C GLN A 50 -0.63 -15.75 7.61
N PRO A 51 -1.30 -16.91 7.45
CA PRO A 51 -0.86 -17.92 6.51
C PRO A 51 -0.85 -17.40 5.08
N LEU A 52 -0.03 -18.00 4.23
CA LEU A 52 -0.02 -17.72 2.80
C LEU A 52 -1.40 -17.98 2.21
N GLN A 53 -1.96 -17.00 1.51
CA GLN A 53 -3.26 -17.08 0.87
C GLN A 53 -3.11 -17.03 -0.66
N THR A 54 -4.03 -17.65 -1.36
CA THR A 54 -4.09 -17.60 -2.83
C THR A 54 -5.34 -16.80 -3.23
N LEU A 55 -5.14 -15.77 -4.05
CA LEU A 55 -6.22 -15.03 -4.70
C LEU A 55 -6.51 -15.68 -6.05
N TYR A 56 -7.75 -16.03 -6.27
CA TYR A 56 -8.26 -16.57 -7.54
C TYR A 56 -9.06 -15.53 -8.30
N SER A 57 -9.28 -15.74 -9.59
CA SER A 57 -10.24 -14.95 -10.37
C SER A 57 -11.63 -14.95 -9.70
N ASN A 58 -12.40 -13.88 -9.89
CA ASN A 58 -13.68 -13.64 -9.21
C ASN A 58 -13.60 -13.45 -7.68
N GLN A 59 -12.43 -13.16 -7.16
CA GLN A 59 -12.20 -12.72 -5.78
C GLN A 59 -11.51 -11.35 -5.78
N ILE A 60 -11.56 -10.66 -4.65
CA ILE A 60 -10.77 -9.45 -4.40
C ILE A 60 -9.88 -9.65 -3.19
N ALA A 61 -8.68 -9.10 -3.27
CA ALA A 61 -7.77 -9.02 -2.13
C ALA A 61 -7.76 -7.59 -1.58
N ILE A 62 -7.77 -7.48 -0.28
CA ILE A 62 -7.79 -6.23 0.48
C ILE A 62 -6.47 -6.05 1.20
N PHE A 63 -5.91 -4.85 1.09
CA PHE A 63 -4.78 -4.41 1.88
C PHE A 63 -5.23 -3.19 2.68
N ASN A 64 -5.41 -3.38 3.98
CA ASN A 64 -5.75 -2.30 4.89
C ASN A 64 -4.59 -1.28 4.97
N PRO A 65 -4.84 -0.02 5.28
CA PRO A 65 -3.78 0.96 5.45
C PRO A 65 -2.68 0.46 6.39
N ARG A 66 -1.42 0.63 6.00
CA ARG A 66 -0.21 0.20 6.72
C ARG A 66 -0.05 -1.30 6.92
N GLN A 67 -0.93 -2.13 6.37
CA GLN A 67 -0.81 -3.58 6.45
C GLN A 67 0.35 -4.07 5.58
N VAL A 68 1.34 -4.67 6.22
CA VAL A 68 2.51 -5.24 5.51
C VAL A 68 2.12 -6.50 4.77
N HIS A 69 2.46 -6.53 3.50
CA HIS A 69 2.13 -7.65 2.60
C HIS A 69 3.22 -7.88 1.54
N LEU A 70 3.12 -9.02 0.89
CA LEU A 70 3.91 -9.44 -0.26
C LEU A 70 3.00 -10.14 -1.23
N THR A 71 3.15 -9.85 -2.52
CA THR A 71 2.46 -10.59 -3.59
C THR A 71 3.47 -11.27 -4.49
N SER A 72 3.19 -12.49 -4.88
CA SER A 72 4.05 -13.30 -5.74
C SER A 72 3.22 -14.19 -6.67
N THR A 73 3.81 -14.56 -7.80
CA THR A 73 3.24 -15.57 -8.70
C THR A 73 4.07 -16.83 -8.69
N LYS A 74 3.44 -17.97 -8.88
CA LYS A 74 4.13 -19.27 -9.06
C LYS A 74 4.66 -19.45 -10.47
N SER A 75 4.04 -18.81 -11.46
CA SER A 75 4.41 -18.92 -12.85
C SER A 75 5.12 -17.65 -13.35
N LYS A 76 5.99 -17.81 -14.35
CA LYS A 76 6.58 -16.68 -15.08
C LYS A 76 5.63 -16.11 -16.15
N GLU A 77 4.43 -16.63 -16.20
CA GLU A 77 3.45 -16.28 -17.21
C GLU A 77 2.76 -14.96 -16.91
N SER A 78 2.24 -14.33 -17.94
CA SER A 78 1.56 -13.04 -17.85
C SER A 78 0.27 -13.10 -17.05
N LEU A 79 -0.05 -12.05 -16.34
CA LEU A 79 -1.24 -11.91 -15.50
C LEU A 79 -1.82 -10.51 -15.68
N ASP A 80 -3.13 -10.47 -15.86
CA ASP A 80 -3.87 -9.21 -15.87
C ASP A 80 -4.46 -8.94 -14.49
N TYR A 81 -4.10 -7.79 -13.90
CA TYR A 81 -4.64 -7.40 -12.61
C TYR A 81 -4.89 -5.89 -12.51
N TYR A 82 -5.86 -5.57 -11.68
CA TYR A 82 -6.18 -4.20 -11.27
C TYR A 82 -5.81 -4.00 -9.82
N SER A 83 -5.23 -2.86 -9.50
CA SER A 83 -4.92 -2.43 -8.14
C SER A 83 -5.38 -0.99 -7.96
N LEU A 84 -6.44 -0.80 -7.17
CA LEU A 84 -7.04 0.51 -6.89
C LEU A 84 -6.68 0.94 -5.48
N HIS A 85 -6.05 2.10 -5.35
CA HIS A 85 -5.67 2.71 -4.10
C HIS A 85 -6.64 3.84 -3.74
N LEU A 86 -7.38 3.70 -2.66
CA LEU A 86 -8.28 4.71 -2.11
C LEU A 86 -7.59 5.47 -0.97
N GLN A 87 -7.86 6.76 -0.86
CA GLN A 87 -7.33 7.54 0.25
C GLN A 87 -7.97 7.09 1.57
N GLU A 88 -7.15 6.93 2.61
CA GLU A 88 -7.61 6.50 3.92
C GLU A 88 -8.66 7.47 4.50
N SER A 89 -8.44 8.79 4.36
CA SER A 89 -9.38 9.82 4.81
C SER A 89 -10.76 9.68 4.18
N TRP A 90 -10.80 9.48 2.85
CA TRP A 90 -12.06 9.26 2.15
C TRP A 90 -12.75 7.95 2.58
N CYS A 91 -11.98 6.89 2.80
CA CYS A 91 -12.55 5.64 3.33
C CYS A 91 -13.14 5.83 4.73
N ILE A 92 -12.48 6.62 5.60
CA ILE A 92 -13.01 6.97 6.93
C ILE A 92 -14.33 7.72 6.80
N GLU A 93 -14.44 8.71 5.89
CA GLU A 93 -15.68 9.44 5.64
C GLU A 93 -16.83 8.49 5.25
N VAL A 94 -16.57 7.53 4.36
CA VAL A 94 -17.57 6.52 3.98
C VAL A 94 -17.93 5.58 5.15
N GLN A 95 -16.95 5.22 5.98
CA GLN A 95 -17.18 4.38 7.16
C GLN A 95 -17.93 5.13 8.27
N GLN A 96 -17.72 6.44 8.43
CA GLN A 96 -18.46 7.28 9.36
C GLN A 96 -19.97 7.28 9.09
N GLU A 97 -20.36 7.26 7.83
CA GLU A 97 -21.78 7.18 7.45
C GLU A 97 -22.42 5.83 7.84
N LEU A 98 -21.61 4.79 8.07
CA LEU A 98 -22.10 3.44 8.39
C LEU A 98 -21.98 3.08 9.88
N PHE A 99 -20.94 3.57 10.54
CA PHE A 99 -20.49 3.04 11.84
C PHE A 99 -20.19 4.09 12.90
N GLU A 100 -20.42 5.38 12.63
CA GLU A 100 -20.12 6.49 13.55
C GLU A 100 -18.66 6.51 14.06
N THR A 101 -17.72 5.96 13.28
CA THR A 101 -16.30 5.86 13.64
C THR A 101 -15.54 7.12 13.25
N LYS A 102 -14.47 7.45 13.99
CA LYS A 102 -13.50 8.50 13.61
C LYS A 102 -12.19 7.92 13.09
N GLU A 103 -12.04 6.60 13.13
CA GLU A 103 -10.84 5.90 12.71
C GLU A 103 -11.17 4.89 11.61
N PHE A 104 -10.17 4.51 10.84
CA PHE A 104 -10.33 3.50 9.80
C PHE A 104 -10.61 2.13 10.43
N LEU A 105 -11.74 1.53 10.06
CA LEU A 105 -12.09 0.16 10.43
C LEU A 105 -11.50 -0.80 9.39
N ASN A 106 -10.70 -1.75 9.85
CA ASN A 106 -10.09 -2.74 8.99
C ASN A 106 -11.13 -3.71 8.41
N ILE A 107 -10.85 -4.16 7.19
CA ILE A 107 -11.62 -5.23 6.54
C ILE A 107 -11.03 -6.58 6.87
N SER A 108 -11.87 -7.54 7.19
CA SER A 108 -11.55 -8.95 7.37
C SER A 108 -12.70 -9.82 6.86
N PRO A 109 -12.41 -10.93 6.15
CA PRO A 109 -11.09 -11.42 5.76
C PRO A 109 -10.41 -10.58 4.67
N ASN A 110 -9.08 -10.70 4.53
CA ASN A 110 -8.33 -9.96 3.51
C ASN A 110 -8.60 -10.48 2.09
N ILE A 111 -9.04 -11.72 1.91
CA ILE A 111 -9.51 -12.24 0.61
C ILE A 111 -11.02 -12.46 0.69
N ILE A 112 -11.73 -11.72 -0.15
CA ILE A 112 -13.19 -11.74 -0.22
C ILE A 112 -13.63 -12.58 -1.40
N LYS A 113 -14.40 -13.63 -1.13
CA LYS A 113 -14.87 -14.62 -2.10
C LYS A 113 -16.28 -14.31 -2.63
N ASP A 114 -16.60 -13.03 -2.76
CA ASP A 114 -17.88 -12.55 -3.33
C ASP A 114 -17.71 -12.24 -4.82
N LYS A 115 -18.23 -13.14 -5.66
CA LYS A 115 -18.16 -13.00 -7.12
C LYS A 115 -18.85 -11.73 -7.65
N THR A 116 -19.96 -11.31 -7.01
CA THR A 116 -20.70 -10.12 -7.42
C THR A 116 -19.90 -8.86 -7.12
N LEU A 117 -19.32 -8.80 -5.93
CA LEU A 117 -18.46 -7.69 -5.53
C LEU A 117 -17.20 -7.61 -6.41
N ALA A 118 -16.56 -8.75 -6.70
CA ALA A 118 -15.40 -8.81 -7.58
C ALA A 118 -15.72 -8.35 -9.01
N LYS A 119 -16.82 -8.79 -9.59
CA LYS A 119 -17.29 -8.34 -10.91
C LYS A 119 -17.57 -6.83 -10.94
N LYS A 120 -18.23 -6.29 -9.90
CA LYS A 120 -18.48 -4.85 -9.81
C LYS A 120 -17.19 -4.06 -9.70
N PHE A 121 -16.23 -4.54 -8.91
CA PHE A 121 -14.91 -3.92 -8.80
C PHE A 121 -14.16 -3.88 -10.15
N LEU A 122 -14.12 -5.00 -10.86
CA LEU A 122 -13.50 -5.08 -12.19
C LEU A 122 -14.18 -4.12 -13.18
N SER A 123 -15.52 -4.05 -13.17
CA SER A 123 -16.28 -3.10 -14.00
C SER A 123 -15.94 -1.64 -13.70
N ILE A 124 -15.81 -1.27 -12.42
CA ILE A 124 -15.39 0.09 -12.02
C ILE A 124 -13.97 0.38 -12.53
N CYS A 125 -13.03 -0.55 -12.33
CA CYS A 125 -11.64 -0.37 -12.78
C CYS A 125 -11.55 -0.23 -14.31
N SER A 126 -12.27 -1.06 -15.07
CA SER A 126 -12.34 -0.96 -16.53
C SER A 126 -12.91 0.38 -16.98
N PHE A 127 -14.00 0.81 -16.36
CA PHE A 127 -14.63 2.09 -16.67
C PHE A 127 -13.68 3.28 -16.43
N ILE A 128 -12.92 3.27 -15.31
CA ILE A 128 -11.91 4.30 -15.03
C ILE A 128 -10.82 4.34 -16.12
N LEU A 129 -10.37 3.16 -16.60
CA LEU A 129 -9.37 3.09 -17.66
C LEU A 129 -9.87 3.65 -18.98
N GLU A 130 -11.12 3.36 -19.34
CA GLU A 130 -11.74 3.79 -20.57
C GLU A 130 -12.15 5.28 -20.53
N ASN A 131 -12.49 5.78 -19.34
CA ASN A 131 -13.04 7.12 -19.13
C ASN A 131 -12.29 7.89 -18.02
N PRO A 132 -10.98 8.17 -18.18
CA PRO A 132 -10.13 8.65 -17.08
C PRO A 132 -10.47 10.07 -16.58
N LYS A 133 -11.34 10.80 -17.27
CA LYS A 133 -11.78 12.15 -16.89
C LYS A 133 -13.18 12.19 -16.29
N GLN A 134 -13.91 11.07 -16.32
CA GLN A 134 -15.28 11.01 -15.83
C GLN A 134 -15.29 10.90 -14.30
N ASP A 135 -16.25 11.57 -13.69
CA ASP A 135 -16.51 11.43 -12.26
C ASP A 135 -17.12 10.05 -11.97
N ILE A 136 -16.56 9.37 -10.99
CA ILE A 136 -16.99 8.04 -10.55
C ILE A 136 -17.22 7.98 -9.04
N GLU A 137 -17.30 9.15 -8.40
CA GLU A 137 -17.40 9.21 -6.95
C GLU A 137 -18.59 8.43 -6.41
N GLN A 138 -19.74 8.59 -7.02
CA GLN A 138 -20.97 7.94 -6.56
C GLN A 138 -20.88 6.41 -6.67
N GLU A 139 -20.40 5.89 -7.81
CA GLU A 139 -20.23 4.46 -8.02
C GLU A 139 -19.20 3.86 -7.07
N LEU A 140 -18.10 4.58 -6.86
CA LEU A 140 -17.04 4.15 -5.97
C LEU A 140 -17.50 4.18 -4.51
N LYS A 141 -18.27 5.20 -4.13
CA LYS A 141 -18.87 5.32 -2.80
C LYS A 141 -19.89 4.21 -2.57
N ALA A 142 -20.77 3.92 -3.53
CA ALA A 142 -21.74 2.84 -3.43
C ALA A 142 -21.06 1.46 -3.29
N PHE A 143 -20.02 1.21 -4.08
CA PHE A 143 -19.21 0.00 -3.97
C PHE A 143 -18.53 -0.11 -2.58
N SER A 144 -17.89 0.97 -2.13
CA SER A 144 -17.17 1.01 -0.85
C SER A 144 -18.11 0.86 0.35
N ARG A 145 -19.30 1.49 0.31
CA ARG A 145 -20.34 1.30 1.34
C ARG A 145 -20.74 -0.18 1.46
N LYS A 146 -20.99 -0.85 0.34
CA LYS A 146 -21.33 -2.28 0.33
C LYS A 146 -20.17 -3.14 0.87
N LEU A 147 -18.95 -2.84 0.46
CA LEU A 147 -17.75 -3.53 0.94
C LEU A 147 -17.59 -3.35 2.46
N PHE A 148 -17.66 -2.13 2.94
CA PHE A 148 -17.48 -1.81 4.36
C PHE A 148 -18.61 -2.38 5.22
N ALA A 149 -19.87 -2.23 4.81
CA ALA A 149 -21.02 -2.75 5.56
C ALA A 149 -20.96 -4.27 5.79
N ASN A 150 -20.40 -5.00 4.82
CA ASN A 150 -20.36 -6.46 4.90
C ASN A 150 -19.07 -7.02 5.55
N TYR A 151 -17.96 -6.29 5.51
CA TYR A 151 -16.64 -6.83 5.85
C TYR A 151 -15.81 -6.01 6.82
N CYS A 152 -16.25 -4.79 7.20
CA CYS A 152 -15.63 -4.09 8.31
C CYS A 152 -15.89 -4.84 9.61
N GLN A 153 -14.83 -5.04 10.35
CA GLN A 153 -14.92 -5.58 11.71
C GLN A 153 -14.37 -4.53 12.67
N ALA A 154 -15.04 -4.35 13.80
CA ALA A 154 -14.45 -3.65 14.92
C ALA A 154 -13.20 -4.43 15.34
N THR A 155 -12.06 -4.05 14.79
CA THR A 155 -10.78 -4.65 15.14
C THR A 155 -10.42 -4.10 16.50
N ILE A 156 -10.25 -4.99 17.48
CA ILE A 156 -9.51 -4.62 18.69
C ILE A 156 -8.12 -4.24 18.17
N GLN A 157 -7.85 -2.96 18.07
CA GLN A 157 -6.50 -2.48 17.74
C GLN A 157 -5.61 -2.92 18.91
N ILE A 158 -4.81 -3.96 18.67
CA ILE A 158 -3.75 -4.30 19.61
C ILE A 158 -2.77 -3.12 19.54
N GLU A 159 -2.80 -2.28 20.58
CA GLU A 159 -1.90 -1.14 20.68
C GLU A 159 -0.47 -1.64 20.46
N PRO A 160 0.29 -1.01 19.56
CA PRO A 160 1.68 -1.37 19.36
C PRO A 160 2.44 -1.27 20.69
N ASN A 161 3.38 -2.17 20.92
CA ASN A 161 4.31 -2.07 22.04
C ASN A 161 4.88 -0.64 22.11
N GLN A 162 4.84 -0.01 23.29
CA GLN A 162 5.26 1.39 23.45
C GLN A 162 6.68 1.67 22.93
N THR A 163 7.59 0.71 23.08
CA THR A 163 8.95 0.80 22.50
C THR A 163 8.90 0.84 20.98
N VAL A 164 8.07 0.02 20.35
CA VAL A 164 7.90 0.01 18.90
C VAL A 164 7.31 1.33 18.40
N LYS A 165 6.33 1.88 19.12
CA LYS A 165 5.75 3.20 18.82
C LYS A 165 6.77 4.35 18.95
N LYS A 166 7.65 4.30 19.97
CA LYS A 166 8.78 5.25 20.10
C LYS A 166 9.76 5.14 18.92
N ILE A 167 10.13 3.92 18.53
CA ILE A 167 11.01 3.66 17.38
C ILE A 167 10.38 4.23 16.09
N GLU A 168 9.11 3.93 15.83
CA GLU A 168 8.39 4.44 14.67
C GLU A 168 8.39 5.97 14.63
N ASN A 169 8.01 6.62 15.72
CA ASN A 169 7.98 8.07 15.83
C ASN A 169 9.36 8.70 15.60
N TYR A 170 10.42 8.10 16.15
CA TYR A 170 11.78 8.56 15.94
C TYR A 170 12.19 8.46 14.47
N ILE A 171 11.94 7.31 13.82
CA ILE A 171 12.21 7.12 12.38
C ILE A 171 11.44 8.14 11.54
N LEU A 172 10.15 8.34 11.81
CA LEU A 172 9.33 9.28 11.04
C LEU A 172 9.79 10.74 11.19
N LYS A 173 10.22 11.12 12.39
CA LYS A 173 10.77 12.46 12.68
C LYS A 173 12.08 12.70 11.93
N HIS A 174 12.97 11.69 11.85
CA HIS A 174 14.30 11.79 11.24
C HIS A 174 14.37 11.14 9.85
N LEU A 175 13.22 11.02 9.15
CA LEU A 175 13.10 10.28 7.89
C LEU A 175 14.05 10.78 6.79
N GLN A 176 14.29 12.09 6.75
CA GLN A 176 15.09 12.75 5.73
C GLN A 176 16.59 12.81 6.08
N GLU A 177 16.94 12.47 7.30
CA GLU A 177 18.31 12.52 7.79
C GLU A 177 19.04 11.20 7.54
N PRO A 178 20.39 11.20 7.48
CA PRO A 178 21.16 9.98 7.55
C PRO A 178 20.89 9.29 8.89
N LEU A 179 20.08 8.24 8.89
CA LEU A 179 19.66 7.53 10.09
C LEU A 179 20.27 6.12 10.11
N THR A 180 21.03 5.82 11.15
CA THR A 180 21.58 4.49 11.42
C THR A 180 20.71 3.71 12.41
N LEU A 181 20.81 2.38 12.38
CA LEU A 181 20.11 1.53 13.33
C LEU A 181 20.64 1.69 14.75
N GLU A 182 21.92 2.03 14.87
CA GLU A 182 22.62 2.29 16.14
C GLU A 182 22.07 3.53 16.83
N GLU A 183 21.80 4.60 16.08
CA GLU A 183 21.17 5.82 16.60
C GLU A 183 19.76 5.54 17.12
N VAL A 184 18.96 4.80 16.35
CA VAL A 184 17.61 4.40 16.79
C VAL A 184 17.68 3.53 18.06
N ALA A 185 18.60 2.59 18.11
CA ALA A 185 18.78 1.71 19.25
C ALA A 185 19.18 2.49 20.52
N LYS A 186 20.10 3.43 20.37
CA LYS A 186 20.56 4.32 21.46
C LYS A 186 19.42 5.17 22.00
N GLU A 187 18.58 5.75 21.12
CA GLU A 187 17.44 6.57 21.51
C GLU A 187 16.43 5.83 22.40
N VAL A 188 16.18 4.55 22.12
CA VAL A 188 15.22 3.74 22.88
C VAL A 188 15.85 2.92 24.00
N GLY A 189 17.18 2.95 24.17
CA GLY A 189 17.89 2.26 25.23
C GLY A 189 18.00 0.74 25.06
N TYR A 190 18.02 0.24 23.82
CA TYR A 190 18.10 -1.19 23.50
C TYR A 190 19.21 -1.49 22.48
N SER A 191 19.57 -2.78 22.31
CA SER A 191 20.48 -3.20 21.25
C SER A 191 19.76 -3.21 19.88
N THR A 192 20.55 -3.02 18.79
CA THR A 192 20.05 -3.09 17.41
C THR A 192 19.36 -4.43 17.10
N ALA A 193 19.91 -5.54 17.63
CA ALA A 193 19.32 -6.86 17.48
C ALA A 193 17.93 -6.95 18.15
N HIS A 194 17.79 -6.38 19.35
CA HIS A 194 16.53 -6.39 20.11
C HIS A 194 15.46 -5.58 19.40
N ILE A 195 15.78 -4.34 19.00
CA ILE A 195 14.80 -3.47 18.31
C ILE A 195 14.38 -4.05 16.96
N ASN A 196 15.28 -4.65 16.20
CA ASN A 196 14.93 -5.33 14.94
C ASN A 196 13.98 -6.51 15.17
N ARG A 197 14.18 -7.31 16.23
CA ARG A 197 13.30 -8.42 16.57
C ARG A 197 11.90 -7.93 16.96
N LEU A 198 11.81 -6.92 17.83
CA LEU A 198 10.54 -6.33 18.24
C LEU A 198 9.79 -5.75 17.04
N PHE A 199 10.51 -4.99 16.22
CA PHE A 199 9.92 -4.32 15.07
C PHE A 199 9.43 -5.31 14.01
N LYS A 200 10.22 -6.37 13.75
CA LYS A 200 9.84 -7.45 12.83
C LYS A 200 8.64 -8.25 13.35
N ALA A 201 8.54 -8.48 14.65
CA ALA A 201 7.38 -9.15 15.25
C ALA A 201 6.12 -8.30 15.10
N GLN A 202 6.19 -6.98 15.32
CA GLN A 202 5.04 -6.08 15.25
C GLN A 202 4.63 -5.74 13.81
N TYR A 203 5.59 -5.36 12.94
CA TYR A 203 5.31 -4.84 11.59
C TYR A 203 5.65 -5.83 10.47
N GLY A 204 6.32 -6.94 10.76
CA GLY A 204 6.75 -7.89 9.74
C GLY A 204 7.91 -7.40 8.86
N LEU A 205 8.46 -6.22 9.11
CA LEU A 205 9.61 -5.62 8.43
C LEU A 205 10.78 -5.45 9.40
N THR A 206 12.01 -5.54 8.89
CA THR A 206 13.15 -5.04 9.66
C THR A 206 13.10 -3.52 9.75
N LEU A 207 13.77 -2.93 10.74
CA LEU A 207 13.84 -1.47 10.87
C LEU A 207 14.31 -0.78 9.59
N HIS A 208 15.37 -1.31 8.97
CA HIS A 208 15.89 -0.78 7.71
C HIS A 208 14.86 -0.88 6.58
N ALA A 209 14.15 -2.02 6.46
CA ALA A 209 13.11 -2.17 5.45
C ALA A 209 11.95 -1.19 5.67
N PHE A 210 11.57 -0.95 6.93
CA PHE A 210 10.56 0.04 7.28
C PHE A 210 11.00 1.48 6.95
N LEU A 211 12.24 1.85 7.28
CA LEU A 211 12.80 3.15 6.92
C LEU A 211 12.75 3.37 5.40
N ILE A 212 13.17 2.38 4.61
CA ILE A 212 13.11 2.44 3.15
C ILE A 212 11.65 2.55 2.67
N ASP A 213 10.73 1.77 3.23
CA ASP A 213 9.30 1.81 2.89
C ASP A 213 8.72 3.23 3.09
N LYS A 214 9.00 3.86 4.24
CA LYS A 214 8.54 5.23 4.53
C LYS A 214 9.20 6.30 3.64
N ARG A 215 10.49 6.13 3.29
CA ARG A 215 11.17 7.00 2.32
C ARG A 215 10.57 6.88 0.92
N ILE A 216 10.19 5.68 0.51
CA ILE A 216 9.49 5.46 -0.78
C ILE A 216 8.10 6.11 -0.77
N ASP A 217 7.34 5.99 0.34
CA ASP A 217 6.05 6.69 0.51
C ASP A 217 6.23 8.22 0.37
N LYS A 218 7.26 8.78 1.02
CA LYS A 218 7.58 10.22 0.93
C LYS A 218 7.97 10.63 -0.49
N ALA A 219 8.82 9.83 -1.16
CA ALA A 219 9.21 10.09 -2.54
C ALA A 219 8.00 10.06 -3.49
N LYS A 220 7.08 9.12 -3.30
CA LYS A 220 5.83 9.04 -4.06
C LYS A 220 5.00 10.31 -3.89
N GLU A 221 4.87 10.80 -2.68
CA GLU A 221 4.18 12.06 -2.38
C GLU A 221 4.85 13.24 -3.08
N LEU A 222 6.18 13.37 -2.97
CA LEU A 222 6.95 14.42 -3.64
C LEU A 222 6.80 14.40 -5.16
N ILE A 223 6.83 13.21 -5.79
CA ILE A 223 6.57 13.06 -7.24
C ILE A 223 5.18 13.58 -7.59
N ARG A 224 4.18 13.34 -6.74
CA ARG A 224 2.80 13.75 -6.98
C ARG A 224 2.62 15.27 -6.91
N VAL A 225 3.24 15.90 -5.91
CA VAL A 225 3.04 17.34 -5.61
C VAL A 225 3.97 18.21 -6.45
N ASN A 226 5.21 17.76 -6.69
CA ASN A 226 6.24 18.55 -7.39
C ASN A 226 6.62 17.90 -8.72
N LYS A 227 5.87 18.23 -9.77
CA LYS A 227 6.09 17.67 -11.11
C LYS A 227 7.37 18.16 -11.78
N THR A 228 7.95 19.27 -11.33
CA THR A 228 9.15 19.88 -11.93
C THR A 228 10.45 19.40 -11.26
N ALA A 229 10.40 18.93 -10.00
CA ALA A 229 11.57 18.47 -9.27
C ALA A 229 12.30 17.33 -9.99
N SER A 230 13.62 17.38 -10.03
CA SER A 230 14.45 16.29 -10.54
C SER A 230 14.33 15.03 -9.66
N LEU A 231 14.65 13.86 -10.23
CA LEU A 231 14.67 12.62 -9.43
C LEU A 231 15.77 12.64 -8.36
N THR A 232 16.82 13.42 -8.58
CA THR A 232 17.89 13.62 -7.59
C THR A 232 17.37 14.41 -6.39
N GLU A 233 16.68 15.53 -6.63
CA GLU A 233 16.06 16.32 -5.57
C GLU A 233 15.03 15.51 -4.78
N ILE A 234 14.17 14.75 -5.47
CA ILE A 234 13.18 13.87 -4.84
C ILE A 234 13.87 12.81 -3.96
N ALA A 235 14.97 12.21 -4.44
CA ALA A 235 15.73 11.24 -3.67
C ALA A 235 16.25 11.85 -2.35
N TYR A 236 16.89 13.01 -2.41
CA TYR A 236 17.41 13.68 -1.21
C TYR A 236 16.29 14.13 -0.26
N GLN A 237 15.23 14.76 -0.77
CA GLN A 237 14.09 15.18 0.03
C GLN A 237 13.32 14.01 0.69
N ALA A 238 13.41 12.82 0.09
CA ALA A 238 12.86 11.60 0.67
C ALA A 238 13.83 10.89 1.64
N GLY A 239 15.07 11.38 1.80
CA GLY A 239 16.07 10.84 2.72
C GLY A 239 16.96 9.74 2.14
N PHE A 240 17.00 9.56 0.81
CA PHE A 240 17.95 8.64 0.16
C PHE A 240 19.32 9.27 0.03
N TYR A 241 20.37 8.45 0.20
CA TYR A 241 21.74 8.89 0.05
C TYR A 241 22.07 9.32 -1.39
N ASP A 242 21.52 8.57 -2.38
CA ASP A 242 21.71 8.85 -3.79
C ASP A 242 20.49 8.44 -4.63
N GLN A 243 20.46 8.93 -5.87
CA GLN A 243 19.39 8.65 -6.84
C GLN A 243 19.33 7.16 -7.23
N SER A 244 20.47 6.48 -7.33
CA SER A 244 20.53 5.07 -7.74
C SER A 244 19.91 4.16 -6.69
N HIS A 245 20.20 4.40 -5.42
CA HIS A 245 19.60 3.73 -4.27
C HIS A 245 18.08 3.96 -4.23
N PHE A 246 17.63 5.21 -4.44
CA PHE A 246 16.22 5.54 -4.58
C PHE A 246 15.55 4.76 -5.71
N ILE A 247 16.07 4.84 -6.95
CA ILE A 247 15.49 4.16 -8.12
C ILE A 247 15.40 2.65 -7.90
N LYS A 248 16.45 2.03 -7.34
CA LYS A 248 16.48 0.59 -7.06
C LYS A 248 15.38 0.18 -6.09
N ASN A 249 15.19 0.90 -4.99
CA ASN A 249 14.17 0.59 -3.99
C ASN A 249 12.76 0.92 -4.50
N PHE A 250 12.57 2.02 -5.21
CA PHE A 250 11.29 2.35 -5.82
C PHE A 250 10.82 1.27 -6.80
N LYS A 251 11.73 0.76 -7.66
CA LYS A 251 11.43 -0.36 -8.57
C LYS A 251 11.04 -1.64 -7.85
N LYS A 252 11.62 -1.93 -6.67
CA LYS A 252 11.25 -3.12 -5.87
C LYS A 252 9.81 -3.05 -5.36
N VAL A 253 9.33 -1.85 -5.01
CA VAL A 253 7.98 -1.65 -4.45
C VAL A 253 6.93 -1.47 -5.55
N TYR A 254 7.24 -0.69 -6.60
CA TYR A 254 6.25 -0.33 -7.64
C TYR A 254 6.43 -1.08 -8.96
N SER A 255 7.49 -1.87 -9.14
CA SER A 255 7.84 -2.57 -10.39
C SER A 255 8.08 -1.68 -11.60
N LEU A 256 8.17 -0.36 -11.42
CA LEU A 256 8.52 0.62 -12.44
C LEU A 256 9.49 1.67 -11.88
N SER A 257 10.14 2.39 -12.79
CA SER A 257 11.06 3.45 -12.38
C SER A 257 10.30 4.68 -11.89
N PRO A 258 10.89 5.51 -10.99
CA PRO A 258 10.29 6.78 -10.59
C PRO A 258 10.00 7.71 -11.77
N LYS A 259 10.82 7.65 -12.84
CA LYS A 259 10.60 8.41 -14.07
C LYS A 259 9.33 7.97 -14.81
N ALA A 260 9.08 6.66 -14.87
CA ALA A 260 7.87 6.13 -15.51
C ALA A 260 6.63 6.29 -14.60
N TYR A 261 6.84 6.47 -13.30
CA TYR A 261 5.80 6.75 -12.32
C TYR A 261 5.44 8.25 -12.29
N LYS A 262 6.38 9.17 -12.57
CA LYS A 262 6.21 10.63 -12.62
C LYS A 262 5.32 11.07 -13.79
#